data_e4273a50c652497c650402f59fd0ce93
#
_entry.id   e4273a50c652497c650402f59fd0ce93
#
_cell.length_a   1.000
_cell.length_b   1.000
_cell.length_c   1.000
_cell.angle_alpha   90.00
_cell.angle_beta   90.00
_cell.angle_gamma   90.00
#
_symmetry.space_group_name_H-M   'P 1'
#
loop_
_entity.id
_entity.type
_entity.pdbx_description
1 polymer ?
#
loop_
_entity_poly.entity_id
_entity_poly.type
_entity_poly.pdbx_seq_one_letter_code
_entity_poly.pdbx_strand_id
1 'polypeptide(L)'
;MKKVCIFGFPRMENFHGYSIDSLDPAPYFPTVGRQALFQKLSEAKSLDQMYRDKDPSYIRFLTDFVDKFRDGDLLVAYIYNPVHPEVLCRELAKPVKVLGFIDDPFSSYIRGVPYLWAFDGAFYISPGYSDQRLFQDALAQWGCEQSYWWPLVIPRVNGVDERDIWPLVPPRAEAQRRGDAFFRERDLDVIYVGAPYSSKMDRLAALKKRFGSRMRIHGRWPYAGYVGMLRSLRGKPAIWTRVAGISEAERTRLYYRTRIGINVHLSDRPAETGNMRMYEVPAHGMMLLCDKAGMNAHEGIFAPDKEAVYYDSTDDAIAKIEYYLKHDEEREGIARAGFARVHRDYDGETNMKRFLDWAIGLRKKRP
;
A
#
# COMPACT_ATOMS: atom_id res chain seq x y z
N MET A 1 12.10 6.11 -26.73
CA MET A 1 11.65 5.53 -25.47
C MET A 1 11.64 6.64 -24.43
N LYS A 2 10.50 6.90 -23.77
CA LYS A 2 10.39 7.96 -22.76
C LYS A 2 11.03 7.48 -21.46
N LYS A 3 11.80 8.34 -20.83
CA LYS A 3 12.44 8.04 -19.54
C LYS A 3 11.49 8.38 -18.40
N VAL A 4 11.39 7.47 -17.46
CA VAL A 4 10.61 7.63 -16.22
C VAL A 4 11.55 7.43 -15.06
N CYS A 5 11.64 8.39 -14.17
CA CYS A 5 12.40 8.27 -12.93
C CYS A 5 11.42 8.13 -11.76
N ILE A 6 11.48 7.01 -11.05
CA ILE A 6 10.62 6.72 -9.91
C ILE A 6 11.51 6.47 -8.68
N PHE A 7 11.30 7.24 -7.62
CA PHE A 7 12.03 7.05 -6.37
C PHE A 7 11.73 5.69 -5.73
N GLY A 8 12.81 4.97 -5.38
CA GLY A 8 12.70 3.70 -4.68
C GLY A 8 12.15 2.53 -5.50
N PHE A 9 11.94 2.72 -6.80
CA PHE A 9 11.49 1.68 -7.70
C PHE A 9 12.68 0.97 -8.38
N PRO A 10 12.60 -0.35 -8.67
CA PRO A 10 13.68 -1.03 -9.36
C PRO A 10 13.85 -0.48 -10.78
N ARG A 11 15.10 -0.45 -11.26
CA ARG A 11 15.40 -0.10 -12.64
C ARG A 11 14.81 -1.15 -13.58
N MET A 12 14.14 -0.69 -14.63
CA MET A 12 13.53 -1.56 -15.63
C MET A 12 13.79 -1.03 -17.04
N GLU A 13 14.31 -1.88 -17.90
CA GLU A 13 14.52 -1.56 -19.30
C GLU A 13 13.32 -2.01 -20.12
N ASN A 14 12.79 -1.10 -20.94
CA ASN A 14 11.70 -1.38 -21.88
C ASN A 14 10.38 -1.92 -21.26
N PHE A 15 9.91 -1.28 -20.20
CA PHE A 15 8.57 -1.54 -19.70
C PHE A 15 7.52 -0.85 -20.60
N HIS A 16 6.84 -1.60 -21.48
CA HIS A 16 5.82 -1.08 -22.41
C HIS A 16 6.23 0.20 -23.17
N GLY A 17 7.49 0.30 -23.59
CA GLY A 17 8.02 1.46 -24.29
C GLY A 17 8.59 2.57 -23.39
N TYR A 18 8.62 2.36 -22.08
CA TYR A 18 9.24 3.24 -21.11
C TYR A 18 10.58 2.67 -20.60
N SER A 19 11.54 3.54 -20.34
CA SER A 19 12.75 3.22 -19.58
C SER A 19 12.56 3.73 -18.15
N ILE A 20 12.40 2.83 -17.20
CA ILE A 20 12.25 3.19 -15.79
C ILE A 20 13.62 3.19 -15.13
N ASP A 21 14.01 4.35 -14.60
CA ASP A 21 15.22 4.56 -13.84
C ASP A 21 14.88 4.78 -12.35
N SER A 22 15.75 4.34 -11.47
CA SER A 22 15.61 4.54 -10.03
C SER A 22 16.52 5.66 -9.58
N LEU A 23 16.01 6.59 -8.79
CA LEU A 23 16.86 7.54 -8.11
C LEU A 23 17.33 6.95 -6.79
N ASP A 24 18.65 6.73 -6.70
CA ASP A 24 19.29 6.30 -5.46
C ASP A 24 20.23 7.40 -4.95
N PRO A 25 19.91 8.06 -3.82
CA PRO A 25 20.82 9.04 -3.23
C PRO A 25 22.01 8.44 -2.47
N ALA A 26 22.02 7.12 -2.23
CA ALA A 26 23.07 6.46 -1.45
C ALA A 26 24.50 6.69 -1.96
N PRO A 27 24.80 6.79 -3.28
CA PRO A 27 26.12 7.10 -3.78
C PRO A 27 26.67 8.47 -3.32
N TYR A 28 25.81 9.41 -3.01
CA TYR A 28 26.18 10.76 -2.56
C TYR A 28 26.36 10.84 -1.03
N PHE A 29 25.77 9.89 -0.30
CA PHE A 29 25.73 9.84 1.17
C PHE A 29 26.11 8.44 1.70
N PRO A 30 27.35 7.99 1.48
CA PRO A 30 27.73 6.59 1.73
C PRO A 30 27.75 6.17 3.21
N THR A 31 27.75 7.13 4.13
CA THR A 31 27.86 6.87 5.58
C THR A 31 26.51 6.61 6.27
N VAL A 32 25.39 6.74 5.58
CA VAL A 32 24.06 6.59 6.16
C VAL A 32 23.33 5.44 5.48
N GLY A 33 22.78 4.52 6.27
CA GLY A 33 21.97 3.43 5.74
C GLY A 33 20.81 3.96 4.89
N ARG A 34 20.53 3.29 3.77
CA ARG A 34 19.58 3.75 2.73
C ARG A 34 18.23 4.21 3.29
N GLN A 35 17.64 3.45 4.21
CA GLN A 35 16.34 3.77 4.79
C GLN A 35 16.39 5.00 5.73
N ALA A 36 17.45 5.08 6.54
CA ALA A 36 17.68 6.23 7.42
C ALA A 36 18.00 7.50 6.63
N LEU A 37 18.69 7.37 5.50
CA LEU A 37 18.99 8.47 4.60
C LEU A 37 17.70 9.02 3.95
N PHE A 38 16.86 8.17 3.40
CA PHE A 38 15.58 8.59 2.83
C PHE A 38 14.70 9.29 3.86
N GLN A 39 14.63 8.77 5.08
CA GLN A 39 13.89 9.41 6.16
C GLN A 39 14.47 10.77 6.54
N LYS A 40 15.79 10.88 6.65
CA LYS A 40 16.47 12.13 6.98
C LYS A 40 16.35 13.18 5.87
N LEU A 41 16.52 12.78 4.62
CA LEU A 41 16.40 13.67 3.47
C LEU A 41 14.94 14.08 3.18
N SER A 42 13.96 13.29 3.61
CA SER A 42 12.54 13.62 3.45
C SER A 42 11.97 14.49 4.58
N GLU A 43 12.74 14.76 5.63
CA GLU A 43 12.36 15.75 6.63
C GLU A 43 12.56 17.17 6.04
N ALA A 44 11.48 17.89 5.83
CA ALA A 44 11.49 19.21 5.18
C ALA A 44 12.53 20.18 5.77
N LYS A 45 12.70 20.15 7.10
CA LYS A 45 13.68 20.97 7.81
C LYS A 45 15.12 20.59 7.43
N SER A 46 15.42 19.30 7.31
CA SER A 46 16.76 18.82 6.94
C SER A 46 17.10 19.15 5.49
N LEU A 47 16.14 19.02 4.57
CA LEU A 47 16.32 19.38 3.16
C LEU A 47 16.57 20.88 2.99
N ASP A 48 15.75 21.71 3.62
CA ASP A 48 15.90 23.17 3.57
C ASP A 48 17.25 23.62 4.14
N GLN A 49 17.67 23.03 5.28
CA GLN A 49 18.96 23.34 5.88
C GLN A 49 20.12 22.96 4.96
N MET A 50 20.15 21.74 4.42
CA MET A 50 21.20 21.29 3.50
C MET A 50 21.26 22.15 2.23
N TYR A 51 20.11 22.57 1.72
CA TYR A 51 20.01 23.42 0.54
C TYR A 51 20.56 24.82 0.84
N ARG A 52 20.15 25.45 1.94
CA ARG A 52 20.62 26.79 2.37
C ARG A 52 22.12 26.82 2.70
N ASP A 53 22.58 25.79 3.38
CA ASP A 53 24.00 25.67 3.77
C ASP A 53 24.86 25.25 2.58
N LYS A 54 24.27 24.97 1.43
CA LYS A 54 24.94 24.51 0.22
C LYS A 54 25.82 23.29 0.49
N ASP A 55 25.29 22.31 1.24
CA ASP A 55 25.99 21.06 1.50
C ASP A 55 26.53 20.47 0.18
N PRO A 56 27.85 20.27 0.05
CA PRO A 56 28.44 19.91 -1.24
C PRO A 56 27.92 18.57 -1.79
N SER A 57 27.63 17.61 -0.92
CA SER A 57 27.10 16.30 -1.33
C SER A 57 25.65 16.42 -1.79
N TYR A 58 24.86 17.23 -1.09
CA TYR A 58 23.47 17.45 -1.45
C TYR A 58 23.33 18.28 -2.75
N ILE A 59 24.13 19.32 -2.90
CA ILE A 59 24.13 20.13 -4.15
C ILE A 59 24.56 19.28 -5.34
N ARG A 60 25.63 18.47 -5.21
CA ARG A 60 26.03 17.55 -6.27
C ARG A 60 24.90 16.57 -6.63
N PHE A 61 24.23 15.99 -5.63
CA PHE A 61 23.07 15.13 -5.86
C PHE A 61 21.97 15.84 -6.65
N LEU A 62 21.62 17.08 -6.27
CA LEU A 62 20.58 17.87 -6.96
C LEU A 62 20.97 18.20 -8.40
N THR A 63 22.23 18.60 -8.64
CA THR A 63 22.75 18.91 -9.98
C THR A 63 22.70 17.66 -10.88
N ASP A 64 23.26 16.56 -10.42
CA ASP A 64 23.26 15.30 -11.18
C ASP A 64 21.84 14.78 -11.42
N PHE A 65 20.91 15.09 -10.51
CA PHE A 65 19.51 14.75 -10.66
C PHE A 65 18.83 15.58 -11.77
N VAL A 66 19.03 16.90 -11.77
CA VAL A 66 18.44 17.79 -12.79
C VAL A 66 18.95 17.45 -14.19
N ASP A 67 20.25 17.16 -14.31
CA ASP A 67 20.90 16.85 -15.58
C ASP A 67 20.44 15.53 -16.21
N LYS A 68 19.80 14.66 -15.43
CA LYS A 68 19.27 13.39 -15.95
C LYS A 68 18.04 13.54 -16.84
N PHE A 69 17.29 14.64 -16.71
CA PHE A 69 15.99 14.78 -17.38
C PHE A 69 16.08 15.52 -18.71
N ARG A 70 15.27 15.04 -19.66
CA ARG A 70 15.00 15.65 -20.95
C ARG A 70 13.56 16.12 -21.01
N ASP A 71 13.25 16.93 -22.01
CA ASP A 71 11.87 17.37 -22.22
C ASP A 71 10.97 16.17 -22.56
N GLY A 72 9.83 16.08 -21.89
CA GLY A 72 8.88 14.98 -22.00
C GLY A 72 9.18 13.75 -21.16
N ASP A 73 10.25 13.73 -20.38
CA ASP A 73 10.47 12.71 -19.35
C ASP A 73 9.44 12.85 -18.20
N LEU A 74 9.32 11.82 -17.36
CA LEU A 74 8.42 11.78 -16.21
C LEU A 74 9.21 11.58 -14.91
N LEU A 75 8.97 12.46 -13.94
CA LEU A 75 9.40 12.28 -12.55
C LEU A 75 8.20 11.84 -11.70
N VAL A 76 8.32 10.70 -11.04
CA VAL A 76 7.38 10.24 -10.03
C VAL A 76 8.07 10.30 -8.67
N ALA A 77 7.63 11.18 -7.82
CA ALA A 77 8.12 11.35 -6.47
C ALA A 77 7.03 10.98 -5.45
N TYR A 78 7.44 10.49 -4.30
CA TYR A 78 6.55 10.25 -3.17
C TYR A 78 6.67 11.39 -2.17
N ILE A 79 5.78 11.42 -1.19
CA ILE A 79 5.82 12.39 -0.07
C ILE A 79 7.13 12.34 0.74
N TYR A 80 7.95 11.31 0.56
CA TYR A 80 9.31 11.17 1.11
C TYR A 80 10.39 11.47 0.06
N ASN A 81 10.16 12.46 -0.75
CA ASN A 81 11.05 12.85 -1.84
C ASN A 81 12.30 13.57 -1.31
N PRO A 82 13.52 13.18 -1.76
CA PRO A 82 14.76 13.80 -1.33
C PRO A 82 15.12 15.09 -2.09
N VAL A 83 14.34 15.52 -3.06
CA VAL A 83 14.65 16.70 -3.87
C VAL A 83 14.02 17.95 -3.27
N HIS A 84 14.80 19.01 -3.10
CA HIS A 84 14.32 20.26 -2.56
C HIS A 84 13.23 20.88 -3.44
N PRO A 85 12.14 21.45 -2.89
CA PRO A 85 11.03 22.04 -3.66
C PRO A 85 11.45 23.14 -4.63
N GLU A 86 12.40 23.99 -4.27
CA GLU A 86 12.92 25.03 -5.14
C GLU A 86 13.54 24.47 -6.41
N VAL A 87 14.32 23.36 -6.28
CA VAL A 87 14.91 22.67 -7.43
C VAL A 87 13.82 22.07 -8.32
N LEU A 88 12.81 21.45 -7.72
CA LEU A 88 11.67 20.91 -8.48
C LEU A 88 10.93 21.98 -9.28
N CYS A 89 10.81 23.19 -8.74
CA CYS A 89 10.08 24.29 -9.38
C CYS A 89 10.89 25.06 -10.38
N ARG A 90 12.10 25.47 -10.01
CA ARG A 90 12.87 26.43 -10.78
C ARG A 90 13.82 25.78 -11.77
N GLU A 91 14.43 24.66 -11.39
CA GLU A 91 15.49 24.06 -12.17
C GLU A 91 15.01 22.84 -12.97
N LEU A 92 14.00 22.13 -12.47
CA LEU A 92 13.46 20.95 -13.11
C LEU A 92 12.19 21.23 -13.92
N ALA A 93 12.31 22.05 -14.96
CA ALA A 93 11.18 22.39 -15.83
C ALA A 93 10.92 21.35 -16.94
N LYS A 94 11.91 20.51 -17.28
CA LYS A 94 11.85 19.58 -18.42
C LYS A 94 10.86 18.43 -18.24
N PRO A 95 10.90 17.62 -17.15
CA PRO A 95 9.99 16.50 -16.99
C PRO A 95 8.59 16.94 -16.57
N VAL A 96 7.61 16.07 -16.81
CA VAL A 96 6.35 16.10 -16.09
C VAL A 96 6.58 15.57 -14.68
N LYS A 97 5.99 16.19 -13.68
CA LYS A 97 6.22 15.87 -12.26
C LYS A 97 4.94 15.42 -11.58
N VAL A 98 4.97 14.24 -10.98
CA VAL A 98 3.83 13.66 -10.27
C VAL A 98 4.22 13.34 -8.83
N LEU A 99 3.41 13.80 -7.87
CA LEU A 99 3.60 13.54 -6.43
C LEU A 99 2.68 12.39 -5.98
N GLY A 100 3.25 11.39 -5.33
CA GLY A 100 2.52 10.24 -4.79
C GLY A 100 2.18 10.37 -3.31
N PHE A 101 0.91 10.25 -3.00
CA PHE A 101 0.36 10.17 -1.65
C PHE A 101 0.15 8.69 -1.30
N ILE A 102 1.17 8.08 -0.73
CA ILE A 102 1.25 6.63 -0.48
C ILE A 102 1.03 6.25 0.99
N ASP A 103 0.72 7.21 1.84
CA ASP A 103 0.52 7.04 3.28
C ASP A 103 -0.94 7.32 3.67
N ASP A 104 -1.23 7.23 4.96
CA ASP A 104 -2.53 7.66 5.49
C ASP A 104 -2.78 9.16 5.20
N PRO A 105 -4.06 9.60 5.15
CA PRO A 105 -4.39 10.97 4.77
C PRO A 105 -3.77 12.07 5.62
N PHE A 106 -3.57 11.83 6.93
CA PHE A 106 -2.96 12.82 7.81
C PHE A 106 -1.46 12.98 7.55
N SER A 107 -0.73 11.87 7.43
CA SER A 107 0.69 11.87 7.05
C SER A 107 0.88 12.46 5.67
N SER A 108 -0.02 12.15 4.75
CA SER A 108 -0.05 12.69 3.39
C SER A 108 -0.26 14.20 3.38
N TYR A 109 -1.17 14.72 4.21
CA TYR A 109 -1.40 16.15 4.34
C TYR A 109 -0.13 16.88 4.79
N ILE A 110 0.46 16.47 5.91
CA ILE A 110 1.62 17.15 6.49
C ILE A 110 2.84 17.12 5.56
N ARG A 111 3.07 16.00 4.87
CA ARG A 111 4.29 15.75 4.11
C ARG A 111 4.16 16.06 2.63
N GLY A 112 2.98 15.97 2.06
CA GLY A 112 2.73 16.11 0.62
C GLY A 112 2.22 17.47 0.22
N VAL A 113 1.23 18.01 0.93
CA VAL A 113 0.57 19.26 0.55
C VAL A 113 1.54 20.44 0.44
N PRO A 114 2.52 20.62 1.34
CA PRO A 114 3.51 21.71 1.22
C PRO A 114 4.34 21.67 -0.08
N TYR A 115 4.42 20.51 -0.74
CA TYR A 115 5.20 20.33 -1.98
C TYR A 115 4.32 20.30 -3.24
N LEU A 116 3.00 20.21 -3.08
CA LEU A 116 2.07 19.97 -4.18
C LEU A 116 2.13 21.03 -5.29
N TRP A 117 2.49 22.27 -4.93
CA TRP A 117 2.67 23.37 -5.87
C TRP A 117 3.81 23.14 -6.89
N ALA A 118 4.81 22.31 -6.54
CA ALA A 118 5.95 21.99 -7.40
C ALA A 118 5.65 20.88 -8.42
N PHE A 119 4.47 20.27 -8.38
CA PHE A 119 4.10 19.13 -9.20
C PHE A 119 2.95 19.43 -10.16
N ASP A 120 2.95 18.77 -11.32
CA ASP A 120 1.93 18.93 -12.35
C ASP A 120 0.67 18.12 -12.06
N GLY A 121 0.80 17.05 -11.29
CA GLY A 121 -0.30 16.21 -10.85
C GLY A 121 0.06 15.40 -9.61
N ALA A 122 -0.92 14.67 -9.09
CA ALA A 122 -0.74 13.79 -7.94
C ALA A 122 -1.42 12.43 -8.15
N PHE A 123 -0.86 11.37 -7.55
CA PHE A 123 -1.60 10.13 -7.38
C PHE A 123 -1.76 9.78 -5.90
N TYR A 124 -2.75 8.97 -5.61
CA TYR A 124 -3.06 8.54 -4.25
C TYR A 124 -3.50 7.08 -4.24
N ILE A 125 -3.21 6.40 -3.13
CA ILE A 125 -3.52 4.97 -2.96
C ILE A 125 -4.83 4.75 -2.22
N SER A 126 -5.20 5.65 -1.31
CA SER A 126 -6.43 5.58 -0.53
C SER A 126 -7.50 6.48 -1.14
N PRO A 127 -8.63 5.95 -1.64
CA PRO A 127 -9.67 6.78 -2.25
C PRO A 127 -10.41 7.65 -1.23
N GLY A 128 -10.47 7.25 0.04
CA GLY A 128 -11.08 8.03 1.12
C GLY A 128 -10.09 9.01 1.77
N TYR A 129 -10.55 10.20 2.08
CA TYR A 129 -9.81 11.20 2.85
C TYR A 129 -10.37 11.40 4.25
N SER A 130 -11.70 11.48 4.37
CA SER A 130 -12.43 11.60 5.63
C SER A 130 -13.80 10.92 5.52
N ASP A 131 -14.59 10.97 6.57
CA ASP A 131 -15.91 10.32 6.65
C ASP A 131 -16.86 10.64 5.49
N GLN A 132 -16.70 11.80 4.89
CA GLN A 132 -17.61 12.30 3.84
C GLN A 132 -16.88 12.84 2.62
N ARG A 133 -15.57 12.57 2.49
CA ARG A 133 -14.76 13.19 1.46
C ARG A 133 -13.79 12.22 0.80
N LEU A 134 -13.76 12.23 -0.51
CA LEU A 134 -12.77 11.51 -1.30
C LEU A 134 -11.44 12.24 -1.32
N PHE A 135 -10.35 11.50 -1.50
CA PHE A 135 -9.01 12.06 -1.57
C PHE A 135 -8.84 12.97 -2.81
N GLN A 136 -9.48 12.61 -3.91
CA GLN A 136 -9.52 13.41 -5.12
C GLN A 136 -10.06 14.83 -4.86
N ASP A 137 -11.16 14.94 -4.12
CA ASP A 137 -11.79 16.23 -3.80
C ASP A 137 -10.89 17.07 -2.88
N ALA A 138 -10.18 16.39 -1.97
CA ALA A 138 -9.20 17.04 -1.11
C ALA A 138 -8.03 17.62 -1.93
N LEU A 139 -7.48 16.84 -2.86
CA LEU A 139 -6.41 17.30 -3.76
C LEU A 139 -6.84 18.49 -4.62
N ALA A 140 -8.05 18.46 -5.17
CA ALA A 140 -8.59 19.58 -5.94
C ALA A 140 -8.66 20.87 -5.11
N GLN A 141 -9.13 20.79 -3.85
CA GLN A 141 -9.15 21.95 -2.94
C GLN A 141 -7.75 22.45 -2.55
N TRP A 142 -6.74 21.59 -2.59
CA TRP A 142 -5.33 21.98 -2.38
C TRP A 142 -4.65 22.47 -3.66
N GLY A 143 -5.42 22.68 -4.74
CA GLY A 143 -4.93 23.22 -6.00
C GLY A 143 -4.33 22.16 -6.95
N CYS A 144 -4.64 20.89 -6.76
CA CYS A 144 -4.26 19.82 -7.67
C CYS A 144 -5.49 19.17 -8.31
N GLU A 145 -5.88 19.69 -9.48
CA GLU A 145 -7.02 19.16 -10.23
C GLU A 145 -6.70 17.87 -10.98
N GLN A 146 -5.43 17.67 -11.34
CA GLN A 146 -4.97 16.50 -12.08
C GLN A 146 -4.53 15.42 -11.08
N SER A 147 -5.43 14.50 -10.75
CA SER A 147 -5.14 13.43 -9.80
C SER A 147 -5.52 12.05 -10.34
N TYR A 148 -4.87 11.02 -9.82
CA TYR A 148 -5.05 9.63 -10.23
C TYR A 148 -5.12 8.71 -9.01
N TRP A 149 -6.16 7.89 -8.94
CA TRP A 149 -6.20 6.82 -7.96
C TRP A 149 -5.37 5.63 -8.45
N TRP A 150 -4.28 5.36 -7.75
CA TRP A 150 -3.46 4.19 -7.99
C TRP A 150 -3.64 3.22 -6.83
N PRO A 151 -4.51 2.20 -6.96
CA PRO A 151 -4.73 1.22 -5.91
C PRO A 151 -3.43 0.49 -5.57
N LEU A 152 -3.26 0.10 -4.29
CA LEU A 152 -2.17 -0.76 -3.85
C LEU A 152 -2.34 -2.16 -4.45
N VAL A 153 -1.89 -2.30 -5.67
CA VAL A 153 -2.02 -3.50 -6.46
C VAL A 153 -1.03 -4.58 -6.03
N ILE A 154 -1.34 -5.81 -6.40
CA ILE A 154 -0.42 -6.94 -6.25
C ILE A 154 0.81 -6.63 -7.11
N PRO A 155 2.02 -6.67 -6.52
CA PRO A 155 3.22 -6.38 -7.28
C PRO A 155 3.39 -7.43 -8.38
N ARG A 156 3.25 -6.99 -9.60
CA ARG A 156 3.57 -7.72 -10.80
C ARG A 156 4.24 -6.75 -11.75
N VAL A 157 5.54 -6.63 -11.59
CA VAL A 157 6.32 -5.64 -12.32
C VAL A 157 7.38 -6.39 -13.10
N ASN A 158 7.38 -6.24 -14.42
CA ASN A 158 8.44 -6.80 -15.27
C ASN A 158 9.82 -6.32 -14.80
N GLY A 159 10.74 -7.26 -14.63
CA GLY A 159 12.11 -6.97 -14.18
C GLY A 159 12.36 -7.17 -12.69
N VAL A 160 11.31 -7.38 -11.89
CA VAL A 160 11.42 -8.01 -10.57
C VAL A 160 11.11 -9.48 -10.77
N ASP A 161 12.02 -10.36 -10.35
CA ASP A 161 11.77 -11.80 -10.43
C ASP A 161 10.51 -12.09 -9.60
N GLU A 162 9.50 -12.70 -10.22
CA GLU A 162 8.27 -13.09 -9.49
C GLU A 162 8.60 -13.92 -8.24
N ARG A 163 9.73 -14.61 -8.21
CA ARG A 163 10.22 -15.36 -7.07
C ARG A 163 10.68 -14.51 -5.90
N ASP A 164 11.08 -13.26 -6.13
CA ASP A 164 11.45 -12.33 -5.06
C ASP A 164 10.21 -11.78 -4.35
N ILE A 165 9.11 -11.64 -5.07
CA ILE A 165 7.82 -11.19 -4.53
C ILE A 165 6.98 -12.37 -4.08
N TRP A 166 6.96 -13.43 -4.90
CA TRP A 166 6.24 -14.68 -4.67
C TRP A 166 7.24 -15.84 -4.62
N PRO A 167 7.92 -16.06 -3.49
CA PRO A 167 8.93 -17.14 -3.37
C PRO A 167 8.35 -18.54 -3.53
N LEU A 168 7.04 -18.65 -3.67
CA LEU A 168 6.30 -19.84 -4.08
C LEU A 168 5.63 -19.58 -5.43
N VAL A 169 4.94 -20.61 -5.93
CA VAL A 169 4.17 -20.50 -7.19
C VAL A 169 3.21 -19.32 -7.11
N PRO A 170 3.20 -18.41 -8.11
CA PRO A 170 2.29 -17.27 -8.15
C PRO A 170 0.82 -17.68 -8.02
N PRO A 171 -0.02 -16.88 -7.37
CA PRO A 171 -1.41 -17.26 -7.10
C PRO A 171 -2.23 -17.67 -8.32
N ARG A 172 -2.05 -17.00 -9.47
CA ARG A 172 -2.72 -17.40 -10.72
C ARG A 172 -2.29 -18.78 -11.19
N ALA A 173 -0.99 -19.04 -11.21
CA ALA A 173 -0.45 -20.33 -11.63
C ALA A 173 -0.87 -21.44 -10.64
N GLU A 174 -0.88 -21.16 -9.35
CA GLU A 174 -1.37 -22.11 -8.35
C GLU A 174 -2.87 -22.39 -8.51
N ALA A 175 -3.68 -21.38 -8.77
CA ALA A 175 -5.11 -21.54 -9.05
C ALA A 175 -5.35 -22.37 -10.34
N GLN A 176 -4.58 -22.12 -11.40
CA GLN A 176 -4.66 -22.92 -12.62
C GLN A 176 -4.27 -24.38 -12.39
N ARG A 177 -3.19 -24.62 -11.63
CA ARG A 177 -2.70 -25.96 -11.31
C ARG A 177 -3.68 -26.78 -10.47
N ARG A 178 -4.33 -26.14 -9.48
CA ARG A 178 -5.24 -26.83 -8.53
C ARG A 178 -6.72 -26.81 -8.95
N GLY A 179 -7.09 -25.91 -9.87
CA GLY A 179 -8.50 -25.74 -10.25
C GLY A 179 -9.39 -25.41 -9.06
N ASP A 180 -10.51 -26.11 -8.95
CA ASP A 180 -11.47 -25.90 -7.86
C ASP A 180 -10.91 -26.20 -6.46
N ALA A 181 -9.97 -27.11 -6.35
CA ALA A 181 -9.29 -27.44 -5.08
C ALA A 181 -8.56 -26.23 -4.48
N PHE A 182 -8.14 -25.27 -5.30
CA PHE A 182 -7.50 -24.03 -4.82
C PHE A 182 -8.38 -23.23 -3.85
N PHE A 183 -9.69 -23.26 -4.03
CA PHE A 183 -10.65 -22.55 -3.18
C PHE A 183 -11.22 -23.45 -2.08
N ARG A 184 -11.41 -24.75 -2.34
CA ARG A 184 -12.07 -25.71 -1.44
C ARG A 184 -11.14 -26.30 -0.39
N GLU A 185 -9.96 -26.73 -0.80
CA GLU A 185 -9.03 -27.45 0.07
C GLU A 185 -8.22 -26.51 0.97
N ARG A 186 -8.89 -25.94 1.98
CA ARG A 186 -8.32 -25.03 2.95
C ARG A 186 -8.59 -25.51 4.36
N ASP A 187 -7.52 -25.75 5.12
CA ASP A 187 -7.57 -26.35 6.44
C ASP A 187 -7.41 -25.36 7.61
N LEU A 188 -7.15 -24.08 7.30
CA LEU A 188 -7.05 -23.00 8.28
C LEU A 188 -8.25 -22.08 8.17
N ASP A 189 -8.83 -21.68 9.31
CA ASP A 189 -10.05 -20.92 9.30
C ASP A 189 -9.82 -19.43 9.03
N VAL A 190 -9.07 -18.74 9.91
CA VAL A 190 -8.95 -17.27 9.88
C VAL A 190 -7.50 -16.85 10.05
N ILE A 191 -7.06 -15.86 9.26
CA ILE A 191 -5.72 -15.27 9.38
C ILE A 191 -5.75 -13.74 9.36
N TYR A 192 -4.87 -13.15 10.17
CA TYR A 192 -4.45 -11.77 10.09
C TYR A 192 -2.91 -11.69 10.02
N VAL A 193 -2.38 -10.94 9.07
CA VAL A 193 -0.94 -10.65 8.98
C VAL A 193 -0.75 -9.14 8.91
N GLY A 194 -0.03 -8.56 9.86
CA GLY A 194 0.19 -7.12 9.85
C GLY A 194 0.80 -6.53 11.11
N ALA A 195 1.02 -5.22 11.08
CA ALA A 195 1.64 -4.47 12.16
C ALA A 195 0.73 -4.31 13.39
N PRO A 196 1.33 -4.20 14.61
CA PRO A 196 0.63 -4.14 15.88
C PRO A 196 0.20 -2.71 16.26
N TYR A 197 -0.55 -2.04 15.43
CA TYR A 197 -1.07 -0.72 15.79
C TYR A 197 -2.11 -0.83 16.90
N SER A 198 -2.08 0.10 17.88
CA SER A 198 -2.94 0.09 19.05
C SER A 198 -4.43 0.09 18.72
N SER A 199 -4.83 0.80 17.67
CA SER A 199 -6.21 0.85 17.16
C SER A 199 -6.76 -0.51 16.71
N LYS A 200 -5.88 -1.40 16.21
CA LYS A 200 -6.25 -2.75 15.75
C LYS A 200 -6.32 -3.77 16.87
N MET A 201 -5.65 -3.50 17.98
CA MET A 201 -5.44 -4.48 19.06
C MET A 201 -6.73 -4.92 19.73
N ASP A 202 -7.68 -4.01 20.00
CA ASP A 202 -8.93 -4.36 20.67
C ASP A 202 -9.73 -5.37 19.85
N ARG A 203 -9.88 -5.12 18.57
CA ARG A 203 -10.60 -5.98 17.64
C ARG A 203 -9.92 -7.33 17.46
N LEU A 204 -8.61 -7.32 17.18
CA LEU A 204 -7.85 -8.57 17.01
C LEU A 204 -7.79 -9.41 18.28
N ALA A 205 -7.70 -8.79 19.45
CA ALA A 205 -7.71 -9.51 20.72
C ALA A 205 -9.08 -10.13 21.02
N ALA A 206 -10.18 -9.43 20.74
CA ALA A 206 -11.51 -9.98 20.88
C ALA A 206 -11.76 -11.17 19.93
N LEU A 207 -11.37 -11.04 18.67
CA LEU A 207 -11.43 -12.12 17.68
C LEU A 207 -10.57 -13.32 18.12
N LYS A 208 -9.32 -13.08 18.58
CA LYS A 208 -8.44 -14.14 19.07
C LYS A 208 -9.02 -14.83 20.31
N LYS A 209 -9.66 -14.09 21.21
CA LYS A 209 -10.36 -14.66 22.37
C LYS A 209 -11.51 -15.57 21.94
N ARG A 210 -12.28 -15.17 20.93
CA ARG A 210 -13.43 -15.95 20.43
C ARG A 210 -13.03 -17.21 19.68
N PHE A 211 -12.04 -17.10 18.79
CA PHE A 211 -11.69 -18.19 17.87
C PHE A 211 -10.49 -19.03 18.31
N GLY A 212 -9.74 -18.62 19.33
CA GLY A 212 -8.63 -19.40 19.89
C GLY A 212 -7.58 -19.78 18.84
N SER A 213 -7.28 -21.08 18.75
CA SER A 213 -6.32 -21.63 17.78
C SER A 213 -6.78 -21.53 16.33
N ARG A 214 -8.08 -21.42 16.09
CA ARG A 214 -8.70 -21.26 14.76
C ARG A 214 -8.35 -19.91 14.10
N MET A 215 -7.93 -18.91 14.89
CA MET A 215 -7.45 -17.63 14.38
C MET A 215 -5.94 -17.53 14.50
N ARG A 216 -5.26 -17.31 13.38
CA ARG A 216 -3.82 -17.05 13.32
C ARG A 216 -3.55 -15.57 13.17
N ILE A 217 -2.60 -15.07 13.98
CA ILE A 217 -2.15 -13.67 13.92
C ILE A 217 -0.64 -13.69 13.76
N HIS A 218 -0.14 -13.03 12.72
CA HIS A 218 1.28 -12.89 12.42
C HIS A 218 1.67 -11.45 12.20
N GLY A 219 2.92 -11.13 12.54
CA GLY A 219 3.49 -9.80 12.41
C GLY A 219 4.69 -9.64 13.33
N ARG A 220 5.39 -8.54 13.27
CA ARG A 220 6.47 -8.23 14.21
C ARG A 220 5.93 -7.51 15.43
N TRP A 221 5.43 -8.26 16.41
CA TRP A 221 4.84 -7.75 17.65
C TRP A 221 5.71 -8.13 18.86
N PRO A 222 6.92 -7.57 19.03
CA PRO A 222 7.90 -8.05 20.00
C PRO A 222 7.43 -7.92 21.46
N TYR A 223 6.54 -6.96 21.73
CA TYR A 223 6.05 -6.64 23.08
C TYR A 223 4.59 -7.04 23.30
N ALA A 224 4.02 -7.92 22.49
CA ALA A 224 2.59 -8.25 22.58
C ALA A 224 2.17 -8.73 23.99
N GLY A 225 2.98 -9.58 24.63
CA GLY A 225 2.71 -10.05 25.98
C GLY A 225 2.73 -8.93 27.04
N TYR A 226 3.73 -8.07 27.01
CA TYR A 226 3.85 -6.94 27.93
C TYR A 226 2.73 -5.90 27.73
N VAL A 227 2.49 -5.54 26.47
CA VAL A 227 1.37 -4.67 26.10
C VAL A 227 0.04 -5.31 26.49
N GLY A 228 -0.10 -6.62 26.32
CA GLY A 228 -1.27 -7.38 26.73
C GLY A 228 -1.52 -7.29 28.25
N MET A 229 -0.48 -7.43 29.06
CA MET A 229 -0.57 -7.26 30.51
C MET A 229 -1.05 -5.85 30.89
N LEU A 230 -0.43 -4.81 30.37
CA LEU A 230 -0.82 -3.41 30.63
C LEU A 230 -2.26 -3.11 30.18
N ARG A 231 -2.70 -3.71 29.08
CA ARG A 231 -4.08 -3.57 28.58
C ARG A 231 -5.08 -4.26 29.50
N SER A 232 -4.76 -5.48 29.97
CA SER A 232 -5.63 -6.22 30.89
C SER A 232 -5.79 -5.52 32.23
N LEU A 233 -4.74 -4.87 32.74
CA LEU A 233 -4.83 -4.03 33.94
C LEU A 233 -5.80 -2.84 33.78
N ARG A 234 -6.07 -2.46 32.51
CA ARG A 234 -7.05 -1.42 32.15
C ARG A 234 -8.39 -1.99 31.68
N GLY A 235 -8.66 -3.27 31.93
CA GLY A 235 -9.89 -3.93 31.51
C GLY A 235 -10.07 -4.11 30.00
N LYS A 236 -9.01 -3.92 29.21
CA LYS A 236 -9.08 -4.04 27.74
C LYS A 236 -8.72 -5.45 27.26
N PRO A 237 -9.31 -5.94 26.16
CA PRO A 237 -8.90 -7.19 25.53
C PRO A 237 -7.42 -7.21 25.18
N ALA A 238 -6.75 -8.35 25.33
CA ALA A 238 -5.32 -8.49 25.16
C ALA A 238 -4.91 -9.77 24.40
N ILE A 239 -3.82 -9.67 23.66
CA ILE A 239 -3.12 -10.82 23.06
C ILE A 239 -1.94 -11.13 23.99
N TRP A 240 -2.01 -12.31 24.65
CA TRP A 240 -1.03 -12.70 25.64
C TRP A 240 0.22 -13.40 25.04
N THR A 241 0.07 -13.97 23.85
CA THR A 241 1.17 -14.68 23.21
C THR A 241 2.00 -13.72 22.35
N ARG A 242 3.32 -13.96 22.33
CA ARG A 242 4.21 -13.30 21.39
C ARG A 242 3.74 -13.58 19.96
N VAL A 243 3.51 -12.53 19.18
CA VAL A 243 3.20 -12.64 17.77
C VAL A 243 4.50 -12.51 16.98
N ALA A 244 4.93 -13.59 16.32
CA ALA A 244 6.14 -13.62 15.54
C ALA A 244 5.89 -13.14 14.10
N GLY A 245 6.89 -12.47 13.54
CA GLY A 245 6.94 -12.22 12.10
C GLY A 245 7.14 -13.55 11.35
N ILE A 246 6.66 -13.58 10.14
CA ILE A 246 6.82 -14.70 9.21
C ILE A 246 7.50 -14.22 7.93
N SER A 247 8.18 -15.15 7.24
CA SER A 247 8.75 -14.91 5.93
C SER A 247 7.65 -14.76 4.87
N GLU A 248 7.98 -14.16 3.73
CA GLU A 248 7.07 -14.08 2.58
C GLU A 248 6.61 -15.49 2.11
N ALA A 249 7.53 -16.43 2.06
CA ALA A 249 7.21 -17.83 1.71
C ALA A 249 6.22 -18.45 2.68
N GLU A 250 6.41 -18.25 3.99
CA GLU A 250 5.51 -18.78 5.01
C GLU A 250 4.14 -18.08 4.95
N ARG A 251 4.12 -16.75 4.73
CA ARG A 251 2.88 -16.00 4.52
C ARG A 251 2.08 -16.57 3.35
N THR A 252 2.73 -16.78 2.20
CA THR A 252 2.08 -17.33 1.01
C THR A 252 1.53 -18.73 1.25
N ARG A 253 2.29 -19.62 1.94
CA ARG A 253 1.80 -20.95 2.32
C ARG A 253 0.57 -20.91 3.21
N LEU A 254 0.57 -20.03 4.22
CA LEU A 254 -0.57 -19.86 5.11
C LEU A 254 -1.78 -19.30 4.37
N TYR A 255 -1.57 -18.36 3.46
CA TYR A 255 -2.64 -17.78 2.67
C TYR A 255 -3.32 -18.81 1.76
N TYR A 256 -2.56 -19.73 1.13
CA TYR A 256 -3.15 -20.80 0.32
C TYR A 256 -3.95 -21.82 1.13
N ARG A 257 -3.74 -21.89 2.43
CA ARG A 257 -4.41 -22.83 3.34
C ARG A 257 -5.57 -22.20 4.10
N THR A 258 -5.70 -20.87 4.09
CA THR A 258 -6.67 -20.17 4.93
C THR A 258 -7.95 -19.85 4.16
N ARG A 259 -9.09 -20.02 4.83
CA ARG A 259 -10.43 -19.75 4.30
C ARG A 259 -10.77 -18.27 4.28
N ILE A 260 -10.52 -17.56 5.39
CA ILE A 260 -10.91 -16.16 5.62
C ILE A 260 -9.69 -15.34 6.00
N GLY A 261 -9.38 -14.31 5.21
CA GLY A 261 -8.38 -13.31 5.57
C GLY A 261 -9.05 -12.05 6.11
N ILE A 262 -8.62 -11.58 7.28
CA ILE A 262 -9.17 -10.37 7.90
C ILE A 262 -8.33 -9.16 7.55
N ASN A 263 -8.99 -8.10 7.14
CA ASN A 263 -8.43 -6.76 7.10
C ASN A 263 -8.98 -5.89 8.23
N VAL A 264 -8.08 -5.15 8.88
CA VAL A 264 -8.38 -4.14 9.89
C VAL A 264 -7.59 -2.90 9.54
N HIS A 265 -8.27 -1.78 9.30
CA HIS A 265 -7.66 -0.48 9.03
C HIS A 265 -7.06 0.15 10.29
N LEU A 266 -6.23 1.17 10.11
CA LEU A 266 -5.54 1.85 11.22
C LEU A 266 -6.51 2.61 12.13
N SER A 267 -7.59 3.11 11.57
CA SER A 267 -8.55 3.97 12.25
C SER A 267 -9.95 3.41 12.10
N ASP A 268 -10.77 3.52 13.13
CA ASP A 268 -12.22 3.34 13.05
C ASP A 268 -12.88 4.51 12.31
N ARG A 269 -12.12 5.57 12.06
CA ARG A 269 -12.49 6.70 11.22
C ARG A 269 -11.95 6.48 9.81
N PRO A 270 -12.64 6.94 8.78
CA PRO A 270 -12.51 6.51 7.40
C PRO A 270 -11.29 7.03 6.66
N ALA A 271 -10.27 7.43 7.36
CA ALA A 271 -9.10 8.03 6.75
C ALA A 271 -8.20 7.04 5.98
N GLU A 272 -8.33 5.74 6.20
CA GLU A 272 -7.52 4.74 5.49
C GLU A 272 -8.42 3.76 4.77
N THR A 273 -8.42 3.82 3.45
CA THR A 273 -9.12 2.87 2.60
C THR A 273 -8.13 2.26 1.60
N GLY A 274 -8.16 0.94 1.43
CA GLY A 274 -7.37 0.29 0.38
C GLY A 274 -5.93 -0.04 0.77
N ASN A 275 -5.69 -0.53 1.98
CA ASN A 275 -4.36 -1.04 2.34
C ASN A 275 -4.04 -2.36 1.58
N MET A 276 -2.76 -2.73 1.52
CA MET A 276 -2.28 -3.90 0.75
C MET A 276 -3.06 -5.19 1.04
N ARG A 277 -3.51 -5.39 2.27
CA ARG A 277 -4.21 -6.62 2.67
C ARG A 277 -5.57 -6.78 2.01
N MET A 278 -6.22 -5.68 1.64
CA MET A 278 -7.45 -5.74 0.84
C MET A 278 -7.24 -6.44 -0.50
N TYR A 279 -6.06 -6.33 -1.07
CA TYR A 279 -5.71 -6.93 -2.36
C TYR A 279 -5.03 -8.30 -2.19
N GLU A 280 -4.12 -8.43 -1.21
CA GLU A 280 -3.39 -9.68 -0.96
C GLU A 280 -4.30 -10.85 -0.57
N VAL A 281 -5.31 -10.60 0.26
CA VAL A 281 -6.23 -11.64 0.73
C VAL A 281 -6.98 -12.30 -0.44
N PRO A 282 -7.76 -11.56 -1.25
CA PRO A 282 -8.45 -12.16 -2.37
C PRO A 282 -7.51 -12.64 -3.48
N ALA A 283 -6.33 -12.02 -3.63
CA ALA A 283 -5.31 -12.49 -4.58
C ALA A 283 -4.87 -13.93 -4.35
N HIS A 284 -4.88 -14.39 -3.10
CA HIS A 284 -4.56 -15.76 -2.73
C HIS A 284 -5.79 -16.68 -2.63
N GLY A 285 -6.95 -16.22 -3.11
CA GLY A 285 -8.19 -17.01 -3.12
C GLY A 285 -8.84 -17.20 -1.75
N MET A 286 -8.53 -16.38 -0.77
CA MET A 286 -9.26 -16.30 0.50
C MET A 286 -10.47 -15.38 0.36
N MET A 287 -11.54 -15.64 1.11
CA MET A 287 -12.59 -14.64 1.29
C MET A 287 -12.03 -13.46 2.11
N LEU A 288 -12.15 -12.26 1.59
CA LEU A 288 -11.80 -11.03 2.31
C LEU A 288 -12.93 -10.65 3.26
N LEU A 289 -12.61 -10.55 4.55
CA LEU A 289 -13.45 -9.93 5.56
C LEU A 289 -12.80 -8.62 6.01
N CYS A 290 -13.40 -7.48 5.68
CA CYS A 290 -12.83 -6.16 5.84
C CYS A 290 -13.73 -5.26 6.69
N ASP A 291 -13.14 -4.44 7.56
CA ASP A 291 -13.90 -3.41 8.25
C ASP A 291 -14.34 -2.30 7.29
N LYS A 292 -15.52 -1.77 7.54
CA LYS A 292 -15.98 -0.54 6.89
C LYS A 292 -15.24 0.62 7.53
N ALA A 293 -14.41 1.30 6.78
CA ALA A 293 -13.77 2.54 7.20
C ALA A 293 -14.68 3.73 6.89
N GLY A 294 -15.90 3.74 7.42
CA GLY A 294 -16.85 4.87 7.44
C GLY A 294 -17.30 5.47 6.10
N MET A 295 -16.65 5.18 4.99
CA MET A 295 -17.06 5.59 3.64
C MET A 295 -17.34 4.38 2.76
N ASN A 296 -18.33 4.51 1.89
CA ASN A 296 -18.63 3.55 0.84
C ASN A 296 -17.53 3.44 -0.25
N ALA A 297 -16.37 4.07 -0.02
CA ALA A 297 -15.22 3.97 -0.93
C ALA A 297 -14.70 2.53 -1.09
N HIS A 298 -14.89 1.68 -0.09
CA HIS A 298 -14.58 0.26 -0.18
C HIS A 298 -15.46 -0.48 -1.19
N GLU A 299 -16.72 -0.08 -1.31
CA GLU A 299 -17.68 -0.71 -2.24
C GLU A 299 -17.26 -0.51 -3.70
N GLY A 300 -16.52 0.57 -4.00
CA GLY A 300 -15.93 0.81 -5.30
C GLY A 300 -14.71 -0.08 -5.58
N ILE A 301 -14.04 -0.61 -4.54
CA ILE A 301 -12.89 -1.51 -4.69
C ILE A 301 -13.38 -2.94 -4.90
N PHE A 302 -14.23 -3.44 -4.00
CA PHE A 302 -14.85 -4.76 -4.07
C PHE A 302 -16.36 -4.67 -3.79
N ALA A 303 -17.16 -5.29 -4.62
CA ALA A 303 -18.61 -5.33 -4.44
C ALA A 303 -18.97 -6.09 -3.13
N PRO A 304 -19.74 -5.45 -2.21
CA PRO A 304 -20.15 -6.08 -0.96
C PRO A 304 -20.90 -7.39 -1.18
N ASP A 305 -20.60 -8.39 -0.34
CA ASP A 305 -21.21 -9.72 -0.29
C ASP A 305 -21.13 -10.52 -1.62
N LYS A 306 -20.36 -9.98 -2.58
CA LYS A 306 -20.07 -10.63 -3.87
C LYS A 306 -18.59 -10.88 -4.09
N GLU A 307 -17.75 -9.88 -3.81
CA GLU A 307 -16.28 -9.93 -4.03
C GLU A 307 -15.51 -9.82 -2.70
N ALA A 308 -16.15 -9.25 -1.68
CA ALA A 308 -15.64 -9.16 -0.31
C ALA A 308 -16.80 -9.03 0.67
N VAL A 309 -16.57 -9.33 1.94
CA VAL A 309 -17.51 -9.13 3.03
C VAL A 309 -17.05 -8.01 3.93
N TYR A 310 -17.92 -7.08 4.26
CA TYR A 310 -17.60 -5.96 5.13
C TYR A 310 -18.26 -6.10 6.49
N TYR A 311 -17.62 -5.61 7.56
CA TYR A 311 -18.16 -5.62 8.90
C TYR A 311 -18.07 -4.24 9.57
N ASP A 312 -19.06 -3.94 10.42
CA ASP A 312 -19.18 -2.63 11.08
C ASP A 312 -18.63 -2.65 12.51
N SER A 313 -18.63 -3.79 13.16
CA SER A 313 -18.22 -3.95 14.55
C SER A 313 -17.44 -5.25 14.76
N THR A 314 -16.84 -5.40 15.93
CA THR A 314 -16.18 -6.66 16.32
C THR A 314 -17.17 -7.81 16.44
N ASP A 315 -18.37 -7.55 16.96
CA ASP A 315 -19.42 -8.57 17.09
C ASP A 315 -19.98 -8.99 15.74
N ASP A 316 -20.14 -8.04 14.81
CA ASP A 316 -20.52 -8.32 13.44
C ASP A 316 -19.44 -9.15 12.71
N ALA A 317 -18.15 -8.82 12.91
CA ALA A 317 -17.07 -9.63 12.38
C ALA A 317 -17.10 -11.08 12.92
N ILE A 318 -17.37 -11.25 14.21
CA ILE A 318 -17.51 -12.58 14.83
C ILE A 318 -18.67 -13.35 14.18
N ALA A 319 -19.83 -12.72 14.08
CA ALA A 319 -21.02 -13.35 13.51
C ALA A 319 -20.79 -13.77 12.05
N LYS A 320 -20.19 -12.90 11.23
CA LYS A 320 -19.85 -13.19 9.84
C LYS A 320 -18.82 -14.30 9.69
N ILE A 321 -17.77 -14.32 10.52
CA ILE A 321 -16.81 -15.45 10.52
C ILE A 321 -17.52 -16.76 10.83
N GLU A 322 -18.36 -16.79 11.87
CA GLU A 322 -19.09 -18.01 12.27
C GLU A 322 -20.05 -18.48 11.17
N TYR A 323 -20.70 -17.55 10.50
CA TYR A 323 -21.57 -17.83 9.38
C TYR A 323 -20.79 -18.46 8.20
N TYR A 324 -19.79 -17.78 7.70
CA TYR A 324 -19.05 -18.22 6.52
C TYR A 324 -18.16 -19.45 6.74
N LEU A 325 -17.82 -19.78 7.98
CA LEU A 325 -17.17 -21.05 8.31
C LEU A 325 -18.15 -22.26 8.28
N LYS A 326 -19.46 -22.02 8.20
CA LYS A 326 -20.51 -23.03 8.07
C LYS A 326 -21.12 -23.08 6.67
N HIS A 327 -20.92 -22.02 5.86
CA HIS A 327 -21.50 -21.87 4.52
C HIS A 327 -20.38 -21.85 3.47
N ASP A 328 -19.78 -23.00 3.27
CA ASP A 328 -18.58 -23.16 2.43
C ASP A 328 -18.80 -22.71 0.98
N GLU A 329 -19.92 -23.06 0.36
CA GLU A 329 -20.23 -22.72 -1.03
C GLU A 329 -20.33 -21.22 -1.24
N GLU A 330 -21.02 -20.52 -0.35
CA GLU A 330 -21.17 -19.06 -0.43
C GLU A 330 -19.83 -18.35 -0.20
N ARG A 331 -19.06 -18.77 0.82
CA ARG A 331 -17.72 -18.27 1.09
C ARG A 331 -16.78 -18.47 -0.12
N GLU A 332 -16.79 -19.65 -0.73
CA GLU A 332 -15.99 -19.97 -1.91
C GLU A 332 -16.40 -19.14 -3.11
N GLY A 333 -17.70 -18.89 -3.31
CA GLY A 333 -18.23 -18.02 -4.36
C GLY A 333 -17.65 -16.60 -4.25
N ILE A 334 -17.69 -16.02 -3.05
CA ILE A 334 -17.12 -14.69 -2.77
C ILE A 334 -15.62 -14.69 -2.97
N ALA A 335 -14.89 -15.72 -2.48
CA ALA A 335 -13.46 -15.83 -2.65
C ALA A 335 -13.04 -15.90 -4.13
N ARG A 336 -13.77 -16.64 -4.96
CA ARG A 336 -13.54 -16.73 -6.41
C ARG A 336 -13.79 -15.40 -7.11
N ALA A 337 -14.88 -14.71 -6.77
CA ALA A 337 -15.18 -13.42 -7.35
C ALA A 337 -14.15 -12.36 -6.96
N GLY A 338 -13.74 -12.30 -5.69
CA GLY A 338 -12.69 -11.43 -5.22
C GLY A 338 -11.33 -11.71 -5.89
N PHE A 339 -10.97 -13.00 -6.05
CA PHE A 339 -9.78 -13.42 -6.78
C PHE A 339 -9.80 -12.95 -8.25
N ALA A 340 -10.91 -13.17 -8.94
CA ALA A 340 -11.08 -12.75 -10.33
C ALA A 340 -10.99 -11.23 -10.47
N ARG A 341 -11.63 -10.48 -9.56
CA ARG A 341 -11.59 -9.02 -9.51
C ARG A 341 -10.16 -8.49 -9.37
N VAL A 342 -9.42 -8.99 -8.37
CA VAL A 342 -8.04 -8.54 -8.12
C VAL A 342 -7.15 -8.80 -9.32
N HIS A 343 -7.19 -9.98 -9.88
CA HIS A 343 -6.32 -10.36 -10.97
C HIS A 343 -6.71 -9.76 -12.34
N ARG A 344 -7.91 -9.24 -12.47
CA ARG A 344 -8.37 -8.51 -13.66
C ARG A 344 -8.06 -7.02 -13.57
N ASP A 345 -8.42 -6.39 -12.45
CA ASP A 345 -8.48 -4.93 -12.36
C ASP A 345 -7.33 -4.33 -11.55
N TYR A 346 -6.69 -5.13 -10.67
CA TYR A 346 -5.62 -4.70 -9.77
C TYR A 346 -4.29 -5.40 -10.05
N ASP A 347 -4.09 -5.87 -11.27
CA ASP A 347 -2.80 -6.38 -11.74
C ASP A 347 -1.77 -5.24 -11.81
N GLY A 348 -0.60 -5.46 -11.19
CA GLY A 348 0.42 -4.43 -11.00
C GLY A 348 0.99 -3.89 -12.31
N GLU A 349 1.23 -4.76 -13.30
CA GLU A 349 1.75 -4.37 -14.59
C GLU A 349 0.76 -3.49 -15.37
N THR A 350 -0.49 -3.95 -15.44
CA THR A 350 -1.58 -3.21 -16.12
C THR A 350 -1.82 -1.85 -15.48
N ASN A 351 -1.85 -1.80 -14.15
CA ASN A 351 -2.08 -0.54 -13.44
C ASN A 351 -0.89 0.41 -13.55
N MET A 352 0.34 -0.10 -13.50
CA MET A 352 1.54 0.70 -13.75
C MET A 352 1.52 1.32 -15.15
N LYS A 353 1.17 0.54 -16.17
CA LYS A 353 1.05 1.06 -17.54
C LYS A 353 -0.01 2.17 -17.63
N ARG A 354 -1.21 1.95 -17.07
CA ARG A 354 -2.29 2.96 -17.05
C ARG A 354 -1.86 4.23 -16.33
N PHE A 355 -1.17 4.09 -15.21
CA PHE A 355 -0.62 5.22 -14.47
C PHE A 355 0.40 6.01 -15.31
N LEU A 356 1.34 5.33 -15.98
CA LEU A 356 2.34 5.98 -16.81
C LEU A 356 1.70 6.69 -18.01
N ASP A 357 0.72 6.06 -18.66
CA ASP A 357 -0.01 6.67 -19.79
C ASP A 357 -0.75 7.95 -19.33
N TRP A 358 -1.40 7.91 -18.17
CA TRP A 358 -2.03 9.09 -17.57
C TRP A 358 -1.02 10.18 -17.23
N ALA A 359 0.06 9.82 -16.52
CA ALA A 359 1.04 10.79 -16.03
C ALA A 359 1.74 11.55 -17.15
N ILE A 360 2.07 10.87 -18.26
CA ILE A 360 2.69 11.50 -19.43
C ILE A 360 1.71 12.43 -20.16
N GLY A 361 0.42 12.15 -20.08
CA GLY A 361 -0.64 12.98 -20.67
C GLY A 361 -0.94 14.28 -19.88
N LEU A 362 -0.34 14.46 -18.70
CA LEU A 362 -0.60 15.64 -17.85
C LEU A 362 -0.20 16.95 -18.52
N ARG A 363 -1.00 17.97 -18.28
CA ARG A 363 -0.63 19.35 -18.63
C ARG A 363 0.35 19.88 -17.59
N LYS A 364 1.52 20.32 -18.06
CA LYS A 364 2.47 21.01 -17.17
C LYS A 364 1.83 22.25 -16.56
N LYS A 365 1.97 22.42 -15.24
CA LYS A 365 1.67 23.71 -14.61
C LYS A 365 2.64 24.74 -15.18
N ARG A 366 2.11 25.86 -15.63
CA ARG A 366 2.96 27.01 -15.99
C ARG A 366 3.55 27.55 -14.70
N PRO A 367 4.83 27.91 -14.69
CA PRO A 367 5.49 28.50 -13.52
C PRO A 367 4.84 29.80 -13.12
#